data_04678f2705f29204674b57b37d500b86
#
_entry.id   04678f2705f29204674b57b37d500b86
#
_cell.length_a   1.000
_cell.length_b   1.000
_cell.length_c   1.000
_cell.angle_alpha   90.00
_cell.angle_beta   90.00
_cell.angle_gamma   90.00
#
_symmetry.space_group_name_H-M   'P 1'
#
loop_
_entity.id
_entity.type
_entity.pdbx_description
1 polymer ?
#
loop_
_entity_poly.entity_id
_entity_poly.type
_entity_poly.pdbx_seq_one_letter_code
_entity_poly.pdbx_strand_id
1 'polypeptide(L)'
;MVIFQDYKLYKFLGLITFLLFVSCSEENKSPVSTISESRTTEEIYTQACAFCHDRGMAGAPSYANTFSWGQRVDKGIDTLTYNVKYGLNAMPAMG
;
A
#
# COMPACT_ATOMS: atom_id res chain seq x y z
N MET A 1 28.25 55.03 0.69
CA MET A 1 27.12 55.12 1.61
C MET A 1 25.91 54.26 1.20
N VAL A 2 26.04 53.41 0.17
CA VAL A 2 24.96 52.60 -0.40
C VAL A 2 25.01 51.14 0.10
N ILE A 3 26.12 50.66 0.64
CA ILE A 3 26.38 49.26 0.99
C ILE A 3 25.69 48.82 2.32
N PHE A 4 25.37 49.78 3.19
CA PHE A 4 24.72 49.45 4.48
C PHE A 4 23.20 49.25 4.41
N GLN A 5 22.57 49.75 3.33
CA GLN A 5 21.12 49.64 3.14
C GLN A 5 20.74 48.27 2.59
N ASP A 6 21.60 47.71 1.74
CA ASP A 6 21.35 46.41 1.10
C ASP A 6 21.46 45.22 2.08
N TYR A 7 22.34 45.32 3.11
CA TYR A 7 22.52 44.28 4.12
C TYR A 7 21.26 44.03 4.97
N LYS A 8 20.50 45.07 5.28
CA LYS A 8 19.23 44.93 5.99
C LYS A 8 18.19 44.22 5.12
N LEU A 9 18.16 44.52 3.84
CA LEU A 9 17.24 43.93 2.89
C LEU A 9 17.51 42.43 2.71
N TYR A 10 18.76 42.00 2.60
CA TYR A 10 19.15 40.59 2.51
C TYR A 10 18.82 39.79 3.77
N LYS A 11 18.95 40.38 4.96
CA LYS A 11 18.51 39.72 6.21
C LYS A 11 17.02 39.48 6.26
N PHE A 12 16.21 40.42 5.81
CA PHE A 12 14.75 40.26 5.73
C PHE A 12 14.34 39.25 4.65
N LEU A 13 14.99 39.30 3.49
CA LEU A 13 14.72 38.36 2.40
C LEU A 13 15.14 36.93 2.77
N GLY A 14 16.27 36.73 3.42
CA GLY A 14 16.73 35.42 3.91
C GLY A 14 15.85 34.84 5.01
N LEU A 15 15.27 35.69 5.86
CA LEU A 15 14.35 35.25 6.90
C LEU A 15 12.99 34.81 6.32
N ILE A 16 12.53 35.50 5.31
CA ILE A 16 11.26 35.17 4.62
C ILE A 16 11.39 33.87 3.82
N THR A 17 12.52 33.64 3.13
CA THR A 17 12.75 32.40 2.41
C THR A 17 12.90 31.19 3.33
N PHE A 18 13.47 31.37 4.52
CA PHE A 18 13.60 30.28 5.51
C PHE A 18 12.25 29.87 6.11
N LEU A 19 11.30 30.81 6.25
CA LEU A 19 9.96 30.54 6.77
C LEU A 19 9.05 29.77 5.78
N LEU A 20 9.37 29.77 4.48
CA LEU A 20 8.57 29.06 3.49
C LEU A 20 8.88 27.56 3.38
N PHE A 21 9.96 27.08 3.99
CA PHE A 21 10.34 25.66 3.97
C PHE A 21 9.86 24.85 5.17
N VAL A 22 9.16 25.44 6.14
CA VAL A 22 8.69 24.74 7.35
C VAL A 22 7.24 24.24 7.22
N SER A 23 6.62 24.34 6.04
CA SER A 23 5.24 23.91 5.85
C SER A 23 5.17 22.65 5.00
N CYS A 24 5.73 21.53 5.48
CA CYS A 24 5.38 20.20 5.00
C CYS A 24 5.67 19.16 6.08
N SER A 25 4.83 19.13 7.09
CA SER A 25 4.67 18.01 8.02
C SER A 25 3.23 18.03 8.52
N GLU A 26 2.28 17.84 7.61
CA GLU A 26 1.03 17.24 7.99
C GLU A 26 1.24 15.73 7.94
N GLU A 27 1.70 15.20 9.05
CA GLU A 27 1.51 13.83 9.41
C GLU A 27 0.00 13.65 9.53
N ASN A 28 -0.60 13.21 8.44
CA ASN A 28 -2.00 12.82 8.38
C ASN A 28 -2.15 11.55 9.22
N LYS A 29 -2.10 11.72 10.53
CA LYS A 29 -2.49 10.73 11.50
C LYS A 29 -4.00 10.62 11.40
N SER A 30 -4.46 9.85 10.43
CA SER A 30 -5.82 9.36 10.40
C SER A 30 -6.11 8.79 11.79
N PRO A 31 -7.19 9.20 12.45
CA PRO A 31 -7.57 8.57 13.70
C PRO A 31 -7.74 7.09 13.40
N VAL A 32 -6.92 6.26 14.04
CA VAL A 32 -7.17 4.83 14.12
C VAL A 32 -8.50 4.71 14.84
N SER A 33 -9.55 4.71 14.07
CA SER A 33 -10.86 4.27 14.52
C SER A 33 -10.69 2.80 14.86
N THR A 34 -10.64 2.51 16.13
CA THR A 34 -10.74 1.18 16.71
C THR A 34 -12.19 0.68 16.53
N ILE A 35 -12.63 0.62 15.28
CA ILE A 35 -13.74 -0.21 14.87
C ILE A 35 -13.03 -1.26 14.02
N SER A 36 -12.95 -2.48 14.54
CA SER A 36 -12.72 -3.67 13.75
C SER A 36 -13.90 -3.79 12.79
N GLU A 37 -13.91 -2.95 11.76
CA GLU A 37 -14.85 -3.07 10.66
C GLU A 37 -14.47 -4.37 9.97
N SER A 38 -15.32 -5.37 10.18
CA SER A 38 -15.18 -6.69 9.58
C SER A 38 -15.22 -6.50 8.07
N ARG A 39 -14.04 -6.50 7.43
CA ARG A 39 -13.95 -6.44 5.97
C ARG A 39 -14.67 -7.63 5.38
N THR A 40 -15.43 -7.39 4.34
CA THR A 40 -16.08 -8.46 3.59
C THR A 40 -15.05 -9.30 2.84
N THR A 41 -15.38 -10.53 2.51
CA THR A 41 -14.51 -11.40 1.68
C THR A 41 -14.17 -10.76 0.33
N GLU A 42 -15.13 -10.05 -0.25
CA GLU A 42 -14.95 -9.34 -1.52
C GLU A 42 -13.92 -8.22 -1.40
N GLU A 43 -13.98 -7.43 -0.35
CA GLU A 43 -13.02 -6.36 -0.10
C GLU A 43 -11.60 -6.92 0.11
N ILE A 44 -11.47 -8.00 0.87
CA ILE A 44 -10.18 -8.66 1.08
C ILE A 44 -9.62 -9.18 -0.24
N TYR A 45 -10.44 -9.87 -1.03
CA TYR A 45 -10.02 -10.41 -2.32
C TYR A 45 -9.56 -9.30 -3.26
N THR A 46 -10.38 -8.26 -3.42
CA THR A 46 -10.10 -7.15 -4.32
C THR A 46 -8.82 -6.40 -3.97
N GLN A 47 -8.56 -6.21 -2.68
CA GLN A 47 -7.40 -5.46 -2.20
C GLN A 47 -6.10 -6.27 -2.25
N ALA A 48 -6.15 -7.56 -1.92
CA ALA A 48 -4.95 -8.34 -1.69
C ALA A 48 -4.68 -9.42 -2.75
N CYS A 49 -5.68 -9.93 -3.44
CA CYS A 49 -5.60 -11.15 -4.25
C CYS A 49 -5.83 -10.90 -5.75
N ALA A 50 -6.79 -10.02 -6.09
CA ALA A 50 -7.28 -9.83 -7.45
C ALA A 50 -6.19 -9.43 -8.44
N PHE A 51 -5.19 -8.66 -8.01
CA PHE A 51 -4.09 -8.23 -8.88
C PHE A 51 -3.43 -9.40 -9.61
N CYS A 52 -3.17 -10.50 -8.93
CA CYS A 52 -2.58 -11.70 -9.53
C CYS A 52 -3.64 -12.69 -10.01
N HIS A 53 -4.70 -12.90 -9.21
CA HIS A 53 -5.64 -13.98 -9.48
C HIS A 53 -6.70 -13.66 -10.54
N ASP A 54 -6.99 -12.41 -10.86
CA ASP A 54 -7.90 -12.09 -11.97
C ASP A 54 -7.26 -12.37 -13.33
N ARG A 55 -5.95 -12.21 -13.43
CA ARG A 55 -5.22 -12.26 -14.72
C ARG A 55 -4.26 -13.43 -14.85
N GLY A 56 -4.10 -14.24 -13.80
CA GLY A 56 -3.12 -15.33 -13.80
C GLY A 56 -1.67 -14.87 -13.78
N MET A 57 -1.38 -13.72 -13.16
CA MET A 57 -0.04 -13.17 -13.10
C MET A 57 0.88 -14.03 -12.23
N ALA A 58 2.16 -14.08 -12.59
CA ALA A 58 3.20 -14.82 -11.85
C ALA A 58 2.85 -16.30 -11.60
N GLY A 59 2.05 -16.91 -12.47
CA GLY A 59 1.62 -18.31 -12.33
C GLY A 59 0.46 -18.52 -11.36
N ALA A 60 -0.21 -17.46 -10.91
CA ALA A 60 -1.40 -17.57 -10.09
C ALA A 60 -2.54 -18.25 -10.87
N PRO A 61 -3.29 -19.17 -10.27
CA PRO A 61 -4.49 -19.69 -10.91
C PRO A 61 -5.55 -18.59 -10.99
N SER A 62 -6.09 -18.37 -12.19
CA SER A 62 -7.10 -17.32 -12.41
C SER A 62 -8.39 -17.64 -11.67
N TYR A 63 -9.02 -16.61 -11.10
CA TYR A 63 -10.30 -16.72 -10.41
C TYR A 63 -11.37 -17.36 -11.32
N ALA A 64 -12.19 -18.22 -10.76
CA ALA A 64 -13.24 -18.95 -11.46
C ALA A 64 -12.81 -19.80 -12.66
N ASN A 65 -11.53 -19.95 -12.96
CA ASN A 65 -11.03 -20.82 -14.02
C ASN A 65 -10.75 -22.22 -13.47
N THR A 66 -11.70 -23.14 -13.65
CA THR A 66 -11.62 -24.52 -13.15
C THR A 66 -10.40 -25.27 -13.69
N PHE A 67 -9.96 -24.99 -14.90
CA PHE A 67 -8.77 -25.62 -15.47
C PHE A 67 -7.47 -25.16 -14.75
N SER A 68 -7.35 -23.87 -14.46
CA SER A 68 -6.17 -23.35 -13.77
C SER A 68 -6.12 -23.76 -12.30
N TRP A 69 -7.28 -24.03 -11.68
CA TRP A 69 -7.38 -24.55 -10.33
C TRP A 69 -7.20 -26.07 -10.25
N GLY A 70 -7.68 -26.84 -11.21
CA GLY A 70 -7.49 -28.27 -11.41
C GLY A 70 -6.90 -29.04 -10.22
N GLN A 71 -5.71 -29.54 -10.38
CA GLN A 71 -4.98 -30.31 -9.34
C GLN A 71 -4.72 -29.55 -8.03
N ARG A 72 -4.88 -28.23 -7.98
CA ARG A 72 -4.70 -27.45 -6.75
C ARG A 72 -5.84 -27.69 -5.77
N VAL A 73 -7.07 -27.80 -6.28
CA VAL A 73 -8.28 -28.07 -5.47
C VAL A 73 -8.20 -29.43 -4.80
N ASP A 74 -7.59 -30.42 -5.47
CA ASP A 74 -7.43 -31.78 -4.93
C ASP A 74 -6.56 -31.84 -3.66
N LYS A 75 -5.78 -30.79 -3.38
CA LYS A 75 -4.98 -30.70 -2.15
C LYS A 75 -5.81 -30.40 -0.90
N GLY A 76 -7.07 -30.06 -1.08
CA GLY A 76 -8.00 -29.74 -0.01
C GLY A 76 -7.88 -28.32 0.55
N ILE A 77 -8.94 -27.89 1.20
CA ILE A 77 -9.10 -26.52 1.70
C ILE A 77 -8.04 -26.14 2.74
N ASP A 78 -7.62 -27.05 3.58
CA ASP A 78 -6.63 -26.79 4.62
C ASP A 78 -5.27 -26.41 4.00
N THR A 79 -4.84 -27.14 2.95
CA THR A 79 -3.61 -26.83 2.24
C THR A 79 -3.70 -25.50 1.50
N LEU A 80 -4.85 -25.20 0.89
CA LEU A 80 -5.05 -23.93 0.19
C LEU A 80 -5.03 -22.77 1.17
N THR A 81 -5.68 -22.90 2.31
CA THR A 81 -5.68 -21.88 3.37
C THR A 81 -4.29 -21.69 3.97
N TYR A 82 -3.54 -22.77 4.17
CA TYR A 82 -2.15 -22.70 4.60
C TYR A 82 -1.30 -21.88 3.62
N ASN A 83 -1.45 -22.11 2.31
CA ASN A 83 -0.73 -21.37 1.28
C ASN A 83 -1.10 -19.87 1.26
N VAL A 84 -2.35 -19.51 1.49
CA VAL A 84 -2.76 -18.11 1.66
C VAL A 84 -2.08 -17.50 2.88
N LYS A 85 -2.06 -18.21 3.99
CA LYS A 85 -1.52 -17.71 5.25
C LYS A 85 0.00 -17.51 5.22
N TYR A 86 0.72 -18.43 4.61
CA TYR A 86 2.19 -18.46 4.66
C TYR A 86 2.88 -18.16 3.33
N GLY A 87 2.12 -18.05 2.25
CA GLY A 87 2.64 -17.86 0.91
C GLY A 87 3.01 -19.16 0.20
N LEU A 88 3.13 -19.09 -1.12
CA LEU A 88 3.55 -20.20 -1.97
C LEU A 88 4.25 -19.68 -3.24
N ASN A 89 5.53 -19.96 -3.42
CA ASN A 89 6.32 -19.45 -4.56
C ASN A 89 6.24 -17.92 -4.67
N ALA A 90 5.69 -17.39 -5.78
CA ALA A 90 5.52 -15.96 -5.99
C ALA A 90 4.31 -15.36 -5.23
N MET A 91 3.44 -16.19 -4.66
CA MET A 91 2.30 -15.74 -3.88
C MET A 91 2.77 -15.30 -2.49
N PRO A 92 2.62 -14.03 -2.09
CA PRO A 92 3.01 -13.58 -0.76
C PRO A 92 2.07 -14.11 0.32
N ALA A 93 2.54 -14.14 1.55
CA ALA A 93 1.72 -14.48 2.71
C ALA A 93 0.64 -13.40 2.91
N MET A 94 -0.59 -13.84 3.08
CA MET A 94 -1.77 -12.98 3.29
C MET A 94 -2.12 -12.04 2.11
N GLY A 95 -1.49 -12.22 0.98
CA GLY A 95 -1.76 -11.45 -0.23
C GLY A 95 -0.89 -10.24 -0.45
#